data_f377bbdc7a24602033b39c1a7beabbd4
#
_entry.id   f377bbdc7a24602033b39c1a7beabbd4
#
_cell.length_a   1.000
_cell.length_b   1.000
_cell.length_c   1.000
_cell.angle_alpha   90.00
_cell.angle_beta   90.00
_cell.angle_gamma   90.00
#
_symmetry.space_group_name_H-M   'P 1'
#
loop_
_entity.id
_entity.type
_entity.pdbx_description
1 polymer ?
#
loop_
_entity_poly.entity_id
_entity_poly.type
_entity_poly.pdbx_seq_one_letter_code
_entity_poly.pdbx_strand_id
1 'polypeptide(L)'
;MYHVNLKKMKKIVLFICALSLIGCIATSPKEKLDKLISSYETYQENAEEENPLGVYTETRFEAYARFCDSLKTEVEKIDPKTLDDDTRISHTLLHFVLNETIVKFKFKTHWNPILSDAGFHSSLTYQVRPITNKKSALSYLKLLKAIPEHIEQQKILIKKGLDAGMGQPLVIFKGYESTYEQHITETAEENFYYAPFLDLPSQLSSNEKDSLRLAAKEVVLNKVIPTFQSVKTFFEETYYPNTRKSIGISETPNGEAYYQSRIDYYTTLDMTPKSIHEKGLEEVARIKQQMEAIIKEVKFKGSLTAFITFLRTDPQFYAKTPEELLKHARNIAKKLDEQLPRYFITLPRKPYGVAPVPASIAPKYTGGRYVGTSPESTDPGYYWVNTYNLPSRPLYVIPSLTAHEAVPGHHLQGALNSELPQSIPNFRRNLYLSAYGEGWGLYTEFLADDMGIYTTPYEHFGKLTYEMWRACRLVVDTGIHAFGWSREEAVDFMAKNTALSLHEVNTEIDRYISWPGQALSYKIGEIKIRELREKAEKELGGNFDIREFHEIILEKGTVTLSLLEERINNYIQAKK
;
A
#
# COMPACT_ATOMS: atom_id res chain seq x y z
N MET A 1 26.63 -32.64 8.56
CA MET A 1 27.53 -31.99 9.53
C MET A 1 27.78 -30.58 9.04
N TYR A 2 26.94 -29.63 9.46
CA TYR A 2 27.10 -28.20 9.12
C TYR A 2 27.76 -27.51 10.30
N HIS A 3 29.02 -27.14 10.14
CA HIS A 3 29.68 -26.21 11.06
C HIS A 3 29.12 -24.78 10.80
N VAL A 4 28.17 -24.39 11.60
CA VAL A 4 27.73 -23.01 11.69
C VAL A 4 28.91 -22.18 12.19
N ASN A 5 29.26 -21.14 11.46
CA ASN A 5 30.42 -20.30 11.70
C ASN A 5 30.19 -19.39 12.94
N LEU A 6 30.39 -19.97 14.12
CA LEU A 6 30.29 -19.32 15.44
C LEU A 6 31.12 -18.01 15.58
N LYS A 7 32.08 -17.79 14.67
CA LYS A 7 32.92 -16.58 14.69
C LYS A 7 32.16 -15.30 14.27
N LYS A 8 31.14 -15.41 13.37
CA LYS A 8 30.33 -14.25 12.96
C LYS A 8 29.29 -13.87 14.01
N MET A 9 28.64 -14.85 14.66
CA MET A 9 27.73 -14.58 15.77
C MET A 9 28.43 -13.94 16.98
N LYS A 10 29.67 -14.33 17.28
CA LYS A 10 30.46 -13.69 18.34
C LYS A 10 30.78 -12.21 18.04
N LYS A 11 30.90 -11.81 16.78
CA LYS A 11 31.10 -10.39 16.40
C LYS A 11 29.86 -9.54 16.64
N ILE A 12 28.67 -10.08 16.46
CA ILE A 12 27.39 -9.35 16.71
C ILE A 12 27.16 -9.19 18.22
N VAL A 13 27.46 -10.21 19.03
CA VAL A 13 27.34 -10.14 20.51
C VAL A 13 28.45 -9.28 21.12
N LEU A 14 29.67 -9.27 20.54
CA LEU A 14 30.75 -8.38 21.00
C LEU A 14 30.49 -6.90 20.69
N PHE A 15 29.71 -6.59 19.66
CA PHE A 15 29.37 -5.21 19.33
C PHE A 15 28.39 -4.58 20.34
N ILE A 16 27.55 -5.37 20.97
CA ILE A 16 26.65 -4.91 22.04
C ILE A 16 27.40 -4.65 23.36
N CYS A 17 28.47 -5.39 23.64
CA CYS A 17 29.29 -5.19 24.84
C CYS A 17 30.35 -4.09 24.72
N ALA A 18 30.70 -3.67 23.49
CA ALA A 18 31.71 -2.61 23.28
C ALA A 18 31.14 -1.17 23.44
N LEU A 19 29.83 -1.01 23.60
CA LEU A 19 29.17 0.29 23.83
C LEU A 19 29.30 0.81 25.29
N SER A 20 29.90 0.05 26.19
CA SER A 20 29.97 0.40 27.62
C SER A 20 31.31 0.99 28.11
N LEU A 21 32.29 1.26 27.22
CA LEU A 21 33.63 1.71 27.63
C LEU A 21 34.25 2.81 26.72
N ILE A 22 33.47 3.82 26.32
CA ILE A 22 34.04 5.04 25.75
C ILE A 22 33.61 6.20 26.65
N GLY A 23 34.60 6.88 27.21
CA GLY A 23 34.47 7.93 28.22
C GLY A 23 33.47 9.04 27.89
N CYS A 24 32.89 9.63 28.92
CA CYS A 24 31.86 10.67 28.93
C CYS A 24 32.25 11.95 28.13
N ILE A 25 32.10 11.90 26.82
CA ILE A 25 31.63 13.07 26.07
C ILE A 25 30.11 12.86 26.04
N ALA A 26 29.37 13.75 26.70
CA ALA A 26 27.90 13.69 26.68
C ALA A 26 27.43 13.82 25.22
N THR A 27 27.15 12.68 24.58
CA THR A 27 26.60 12.66 23.21
C THR A 27 25.28 13.43 23.22
N SER A 28 25.10 14.35 22.29
CA SER A 28 23.86 15.12 22.18
C SER A 28 22.67 14.19 21.93
N PRO A 29 21.43 14.58 22.29
CA PRO A 29 20.23 13.80 22.00
C PRO A 29 20.12 13.44 20.50
N LYS A 30 20.47 14.38 19.62
CA LYS A 30 20.51 14.15 18.16
C LYS A 30 21.51 13.05 17.79
N GLU A 31 22.77 13.13 18.24
CA GLU A 31 23.77 12.11 17.92
C GLU A 31 23.40 10.71 18.46
N LYS A 32 22.68 10.64 19.60
CA LYS A 32 22.15 9.37 20.10
C LYS A 32 21.11 8.82 19.14
N LEU A 33 20.16 9.64 18.69
CA LEU A 33 19.12 9.22 17.76
C LEU A 33 19.73 8.81 16.41
N ASP A 34 20.68 9.57 15.87
CA ASP A 34 21.36 9.26 14.59
C ASP A 34 22.05 7.86 14.65
N LYS A 35 22.66 7.51 15.80
CA LYS A 35 23.22 6.16 16.02
C LYS A 35 22.16 5.07 16.04
N LEU A 36 21.00 5.31 16.66
CA LEU A 36 19.91 4.34 16.71
C LEU A 36 19.30 4.12 15.32
N ILE A 37 19.12 5.20 14.55
CA ILE A 37 18.68 5.14 13.15
C ILE A 37 19.68 4.33 12.32
N SER A 38 20.96 4.64 12.40
CA SER A 38 22.00 3.91 11.68
C SER A 38 22.01 2.41 12.04
N SER A 39 21.82 2.08 13.32
CA SER A 39 21.73 0.69 13.76
C SER A 39 20.52 -0.03 13.17
N TYR A 40 19.36 0.66 13.09
CA TYR A 40 18.14 0.13 12.49
C TYR A 40 18.33 -0.13 10.99
N GLU A 41 18.85 0.84 10.24
CA GLU A 41 19.09 0.74 8.79
C GLU A 41 20.12 -0.36 8.47
N THR A 42 21.25 -0.41 9.20
CA THR A 42 22.27 -1.46 9.03
C THR A 42 21.73 -2.87 9.30
N TYR A 43 20.82 -3.01 10.27
CA TYR A 43 20.20 -4.33 10.53
C TYR A 43 19.34 -4.78 9.35
N GLN A 44 18.60 -3.84 8.71
CA GLN A 44 17.79 -4.13 7.53
C GLN A 44 18.64 -4.51 6.33
N GLU A 45 19.69 -3.75 6.02
CA GLU A 45 20.62 -4.03 4.92
C GLU A 45 21.28 -5.40 5.04
N ASN A 46 21.78 -5.75 6.23
CA ASN A 46 22.39 -7.07 6.46
C ASN A 46 21.39 -8.22 6.28
N ALA A 47 20.11 -8.00 6.56
CA ALA A 47 19.06 -8.99 6.37
C ALA A 47 18.82 -9.32 4.90
N GLU A 48 18.88 -8.32 4.02
CA GLU A 48 18.68 -8.47 2.58
C GLU A 48 19.86 -9.20 1.89
N GLU A 49 21.07 -9.07 2.42
CA GLU A 49 22.25 -9.71 1.84
C GLU A 49 22.30 -11.25 2.07
N GLU A 50 21.70 -11.75 3.13
CA GLU A 50 21.78 -13.18 3.51
C GLU A 50 21.07 -14.10 2.50
N ASN A 51 19.86 -13.71 2.05
CA ASN A 51 19.08 -14.46 1.07
C ASN A 51 18.30 -13.48 0.18
N PRO A 52 18.33 -13.64 -1.15
CA PRO A 52 17.67 -12.70 -2.08
C PRO A 52 16.14 -12.61 -1.90
N LEU A 53 15.54 -13.59 -1.22
CA LEU A 53 14.09 -13.61 -0.89
C LEU A 53 13.82 -13.42 0.61
N GLY A 54 14.85 -13.11 1.40
CA GLY A 54 14.74 -13.01 2.86
C GLY A 54 14.72 -14.38 3.56
N VAL A 55 14.76 -14.35 4.89
CA VAL A 55 14.72 -15.53 5.77
C VAL A 55 13.46 -15.50 6.62
N TYR A 56 12.58 -16.46 6.45
CA TYR A 56 11.25 -16.53 7.06
C TYR A 56 11.19 -17.67 8.09
N THR A 57 11.86 -17.48 9.22
CA THR A 57 11.83 -18.43 10.34
C THR A 57 11.34 -17.73 11.61
N GLU A 58 10.69 -18.46 12.51
CA GLU A 58 10.22 -17.93 13.80
C GLU A 58 11.35 -17.24 14.57
N THR A 59 12.54 -17.88 14.59
CA THR A 59 13.73 -17.34 15.27
C THR A 59 14.16 -15.99 14.68
N ARG A 60 14.04 -15.82 13.35
CA ARG A 60 14.39 -14.56 12.69
C ARG A 60 13.41 -13.45 13.06
N PHE A 61 12.10 -13.73 13.03
CA PHE A 61 11.08 -12.77 13.45
C PHE A 61 11.22 -12.38 14.92
N GLU A 62 11.49 -13.36 15.80
CA GLU A 62 11.72 -13.11 17.21
C GLU A 62 12.97 -12.25 17.44
N ALA A 63 14.09 -12.58 16.79
CA ALA A 63 15.33 -11.81 16.90
C ALA A 63 15.14 -10.36 16.43
N TYR A 64 14.40 -10.16 15.33
CA TYR A 64 14.11 -8.82 14.82
C TYR A 64 13.19 -8.04 15.77
N ALA A 65 12.16 -8.66 16.31
CA ALA A 65 11.27 -8.01 17.27
C ALA A 65 12.02 -7.61 18.57
N ARG A 66 12.88 -8.48 19.09
CA ARG A 66 13.75 -8.16 20.26
C ARG A 66 14.73 -7.04 19.98
N PHE A 67 15.32 -7.02 18.79
CA PHE A 67 16.19 -5.92 18.35
C PHE A 67 15.43 -4.59 18.31
N CYS A 68 14.24 -4.58 17.70
CA CYS A 68 13.39 -3.39 17.65
C CYS A 68 12.93 -2.94 19.04
N ASP A 69 12.62 -3.86 19.96
CA ASP A 69 12.25 -3.55 21.34
C ASP A 69 13.41 -2.90 22.11
N SER A 70 14.62 -3.41 21.93
CA SER A 70 15.84 -2.82 22.50
C SER A 70 16.06 -1.39 21.97
N LEU A 71 15.94 -1.19 20.64
CA LEU A 71 16.09 0.16 20.07
C LEU A 71 14.98 1.11 20.53
N LYS A 72 13.72 0.64 20.59
CA LYS A 72 12.59 1.43 21.05
C LYS A 72 12.83 1.93 22.48
N THR A 73 13.30 1.04 23.37
CA THR A 73 13.65 1.40 24.76
C THR A 73 14.70 2.52 24.81
N GLU A 74 15.68 2.54 23.90
CA GLU A 74 16.68 3.60 23.83
C GLU A 74 16.14 4.91 23.22
N VAL A 75 15.25 4.81 22.23
CA VAL A 75 14.55 5.97 21.63
C VAL A 75 13.70 6.68 22.69
N GLU A 76 12.98 5.93 23.54
CA GLU A 76 12.13 6.46 24.62
C GLU A 76 12.91 7.24 25.70
N LYS A 77 14.22 7.04 25.83
CA LYS A 77 15.08 7.81 26.75
C LYS A 77 15.46 9.19 26.21
N ILE A 78 15.15 9.48 24.95
CA ILE A 78 15.45 10.76 24.31
C ILE A 78 14.21 11.65 24.45
N ASP A 79 14.33 12.77 25.16
CA ASP A 79 13.24 13.74 25.24
C ASP A 79 13.07 14.46 23.88
N PRO A 80 11.94 14.26 23.16
CA PRO A 80 11.72 14.85 21.85
C PRO A 80 11.69 16.38 21.87
N LYS A 81 11.45 17.01 23.03
CA LYS A 81 11.46 18.48 23.18
C LYS A 81 12.86 19.08 23.05
N THR A 82 13.91 18.27 23.19
CA THR A 82 15.30 18.70 23.05
C THR A 82 15.82 18.63 21.61
N LEU A 83 14.99 18.14 20.68
CA LEU A 83 15.33 17.92 19.28
C LEU A 83 14.82 19.07 18.40
N ASP A 84 15.54 19.37 17.32
CA ASP A 84 15.00 20.19 16.24
C ASP A 84 13.84 19.49 15.52
N ASP A 85 13.09 20.21 14.70
CA ASP A 85 11.88 19.71 14.07
C ASP A 85 12.12 18.44 13.22
N ASP A 86 13.13 18.42 12.35
CA ASP A 86 13.45 17.27 11.50
C ASP A 86 13.90 16.06 12.31
N THR A 87 14.68 16.27 13.34
CA THR A 87 15.17 15.22 14.23
C THR A 87 14.02 14.66 15.08
N ARG A 88 13.10 15.52 15.51
CA ARG A 88 11.89 15.13 16.26
C ARG A 88 10.93 14.29 15.38
N ILE A 89 10.76 14.66 14.12
CA ILE A 89 10.02 13.84 13.16
C ILE A 89 10.65 12.45 13.03
N SER A 90 11.98 12.39 12.88
CA SER A 90 12.70 11.11 12.79
C SER A 90 12.55 10.26 14.05
N HIS A 91 12.59 10.88 15.24
CA HIS A 91 12.36 10.21 16.52
C HIS A 91 10.96 9.57 16.59
N THR A 92 9.91 10.35 16.28
CA THR A 92 8.52 9.90 16.31
C THR A 92 8.27 8.75 15.33
N LEU A 93 8.78 8.89 14.10
CA LEU A 93 8.59 7.87 13.06
C LEU A 93 9.41 6.61 13.36
N LEU A 94 10.63 6.73 13.88
CA LEU A 94 11.41 5.56 14.29
C LEU A 94 10.70 4.79 15.40
N HIS A 95 10.21 5.48 16.43
CA HIS A 95 9.42 4.87 17.49
C HIS A 95 8.20 4.11 16.94
N PHE A 96 7.48 4.74 15.98
CA PHE A 96 6.29 4.15 15.36
C PHE A 96 6.62 2.87 14.58
N VAL A 97 7.65 2.86 13.74
CA VAL A 97 8.00 1.67 12.94
C VAL A 97 8.59 0.54 13.78
N LEU A 98 9.35 0.87 14.83
CA LEU A 98 9.85 -0.10 15.79
C LEU A 98 8.69 -0.78 16.54
N ASN A 99 7.74 0.02 17.03
CA ASN A 99 6.55 -0.48 17.70
C ASN A 99 5.71 -1.40 16.81
N GLU A 100 5.52 -1.05 15.54
CA GLU A 100 4.78 -1.89 14.59
C GLU A 100 5.45 -3.26 14.41
N THR A 101 6.78 -3.32 14.34
CA THR A 101 7.51 -4.60 14.24
C THR A 101 7.28 -5.47 15.48
N ILE A 102 7.31 -4.88 16.67
CA ILE A 102 7.06 -5.59 17.94
C ILE A 102 5.62 -6.10 17.98
N VAL A 103 4.65 -5.27 17.59
CA VAL A 103 3.22 -5.60 17.56
C VAL A 103 2.94 -6.72 16.55
N LYS A 104 3.52 -6.67 15.36
CA LYS A 104 3.40 -7.75 14.37
C LYS A 104 3.91 -9.09 14.91
N PHE A 105 5.03 -9.10 15.62
CA PHE A 105 5.54 -10.32 16.23
C PHE A 105 4.66 -10.79 17.38
N LYS A 106 4.19 -9.89 18.24
CA LYS A 106 3.26 -10.18 19.35
C LYS A 106 2.02 -10.92 18.87
N PHE A 107 1.41 -10.44 17.79
CA PHE A 107 0.19 -11.03 17.21
C PHE A 107 0.48 -12.07 16.13
N LYS A 108 1.73 -12.49 15.93
CA LYS A 108 2.11 -13.55 15.00
C LYS A 108 1.61 -13.33 13.56
N THR A 109 1.62 -12.09 13.08
CA THR A 109 1.13 -11.76 11.73
C THR A 109 1.88 -12.52 10.62
N HIS A 110 3.14 -12.88 10.86
CA HIS A 110 3.96 -13.70 9.97
C HIS A 110 3.48 -15.16 9.85
N TRP A 111 2.51 -15.59 10.66
CA TRP A 111 1.87 -16.90 10.52
C TRP A 111 0.71 -16.88 9.53
N ASN A 112 0.27 -15.71 9.07
CA ASN A 112 -0.84 -15.57 8.12
C ASN A 112 -0.53 -14.51 7.04
N PRO A 113 0.47 -14.75 6.15
CA PRO A 113 0.87 -13.81 5.11
C PRO A 113 0.03 -13.95 3.83
N ILE A 114 -1.27 -14.22 3.95
CA ILE A 114 -2.18 -14.47 2.82
C ILE A 114 -3.30 -13.45 2.84
N LEU A 115 -3.51 -12.80 1.69
CA LEU A 115 -4.63 -11.91 1.40
C LEU A 115 -5.48 -12.51 0.26
N SER A 116 -6.67 -11.98 0.03
CA SER A 116 -7.55 -12.45 -1.04
C SER A 116 -6.98 -12.28 -2.45
N ASP A 117 -6.08 -11.31 -2.63
CA ASP A 117 -5.45 -10.94 -3.90
C ASP A 117 -3.93 -11.12 -3.92
N ALA A 118 -3.32 -11.51 -2.80
CA ALA A 118 -1.89 -11.65 -2.66
C ALA A 118 -1.50 -12.75 -1.66
N GLY A 119 -0.26 -13.24 -1.74
CA GLY A 119 0.26 -14.21 -0.81
C GLY A 119 1.77 -14.41 -0.98
N PHE A 120 2.35 -15.22 -0.12
CA PHE A 120 3.78 -15.50 -0.07
C PHE A 120 4.36 -16.00 -1.40
N HIS A 121 3.56 -16.70 -2.21
CA HIS A 121 3.93 -17.25 -3.52
C HIS A 121 3.66 -16.27 -4.65
N SER A 122 2.53 -15.55 -4.64
CA SER A 122 2.16 -14.63 -5.73
C SER A 122 2.97 -13.33 -5.71
N SER A 123 3.43 -12.87 -4.55
CA SER A 123 4.32 -11.71 -4.44
C SER A 123 5.69 -11.90 -5.10
N LEU A 124 6.11 -13.15 -5.34
CA LEU A 124 7.32 -13.47 -6.09
C LEU A 124 7.28 -12.94 -7.54
N THR A 125 6.09 -12.77 -8.13
CA THR A 125 5.94 -12.20 -9.48
C THR A 125 6.48 -10.77 -9.58
N TYR A 126 6.44 -10.00 -8.49
CA TYR A 126 7.02 -8.67 -8.43
C TYR A 126 8.56 -8.65 -8.45
N GLN A 127 9.21 -9.79 -8.29
CA GLN A 127 10.66 -9.92 -8.39
C GLN A 127 11.13 -10.13 -9.84
N VAL A 128 10.23 -10.45 -10.75
CA VAL A 128 10.55 -10.63 -12.17
C VAL A 128 10.81 -9.27 -12.82
N ARG A 129 12.03 -9.07 -13.30
CA ARG A 129 12.50 -7.82 -13.92
C ARG A 129 13.24 -8.13 -15.22
N PRO A 130 13.26 -7.22 -16.19
CA PRO A 130 14.10 -7.34 -17.38
C PRO A 130 15.57 -7.52 -17.01
N ILE A 131 16.26 -8.39 -17.73
CA ILE A 131 17.70 -8.60 -17.59
C ILE A 131 18.42 -7.55 -18.43
N THR A 132 19.24 -6.70 -17.78
CA THR A 132 19.96 -5.59 -18.45
C THR A 132 21.43 -5.87 -18.72
N ASN A 133 22.02 -6.86 -18.02
CA ASN A 133 23.43 -7.26 -18.15
C ASN A 133 23.66 -8.65 -17.51
N LYS A 134 24.90 -9.18 -17.62
CA LYS A 134 25.26 -10.48 -17.07
C LYS A 134 25.09 -10.56 -15.55
N LYS A 135 25.41 -9.49 -14.82
CA LYS A 135 25.27 -9.47 -13.36
C LYS A 135 23.80 -9.61 -12.95
N SER A 136 22.89 -8.87 -13.60
CA SER A 136 21.45 -8.98 -13.32
C SER A 136 20.90 -10.36 -13.67
N ALA A 137 21.39 -11.00 -14.76
CA ALA A 137 21.01 -12.38 -15.09
C ALA A 137 21.42 -13.38 -14.00
N LEU A 138 22.65 -13.29 -13.51
CA LEU A 138 23.16 -14.17 -12.46
C LEU A 138 22.45 -13.92 -11.11
N SER A 139 22.16 -12.67 -10.78
CA SER A 139 21.37 -12.31 -9.59
C SER A 139 19.97 -12.89 -9.66
N TYR A 140 19.32 -12.79 -10.83
CA TYR A 140 17.99 -13.36 -11.02
C TYR A 140 17.99 -14.89 -10.98
N LEU A 141 19.01 -15.57 -11.53
CA LEU A 141 19.20 -17.02 -11.35
C LEU A 141 19.39 -17.41 -9.88
N LYS A 142 20.12 -16.61 -9.09
CA LYS A 142 20.27 -16.83 -7.64
C LYS A 142 18.91 -16.74 -6.95
N LEU A 143 18.08 -15.75 -7.32
CA LEU A 143 16.73 -15.57 -6.80
C LEU A 143 15.84 -16.79 -7.13
N LEU A 144 15.81 -17.24 -8.40
CA LEU A 144 15.01 -18.41 -8.79
C LEU A 144 15.40 -19.66 -8.01
N LYS A 145 16.70 -19.85 -7.74
CA LYS A 145 17.21 -20.97 -6.93
C LYS A 145 16.77 -20.91 -5.47
N ALA A 146 16.45 -19.73 -4.95
CA ALA A 146 16.02 -19.52 -3.57
C ALA A 146 14.50 -19.75 -3.36
N ILE A 147 13.70 -19.78 -4.43
CA ILE A 147 12.23 -19.92 -4.35
C ILE A 147 11.79 -21.15 -3.54
N PRO A 148 12.36 -22.36 -3.72
CA PRO A 148 11.92 -23.54 -2.96
C PRO A 148 12.06 -23.35 -1.44
N GLU A 149 13.22 -22.87 -0.99
CA GLU A 149 13.48 -22.65 0.44
C GLU A 149 12.54 -21.57 1.02
N HIS A 150 12.35 -20.47 0.31
CA HIS A 150 11.41 -19.42 0.69
C HIS A 150 10.00 -19.97 0.89
N ILE A 151 9.48 -20.74 -0.06
CA ILE A 151 8.14 -21.33 -0.01
C ILE A 151 8.02 -22.30 1.17
N GLU A 152 9.01 -23.17 1.40
CA GLU A 152 8.96 -24.11 2.53
C GLU A 152 8.99 -23.40 3.89
N GLN A 153 9.81 -22.37 4.06
CA GLN A 153 9.82 -21.56 5.28
C GLN A 153 8.45 -20.92 5.54
N GLN A 154 7.82 -20.37 4.51
CA GLN A 154 6.49 -19.77 4.61
C GLN A 154 5.41 -20.80 4.97
N LYS A 155 5.41 -21.98 4.33
CA LYS A 155 4.45 -23.05 4.61
C LYS A 155 4.53 -23.51 6.07
N ILE A 156 5.74 -23.60 6.64
CA ILE A 156 5.96 -23.95 8.06
C ILE A 156 5.27 -22.92 8.98
N LEU A 157 5.42 -21.63 8.69
CA LEU A 157 4.80 -20.56 9.49
C LEU A 157 3.29 -20.54 9.33
N ILE A 158 2.78 -20.68 8.11
CA ILE A 158 1.35 -20.72 7.81
C ILE A 158 0.70 -21.91 8.51
N LYS A 159 1.35 -23.08 8.53
CA LYS A 159 0.84 -24.24 9.27
C LYS A 159 0.70 -23.94 10.76
N LYS A 160 1.65 -23.26 11.39
CA LYS A 160 1.49 -22.79 12.79
C LYS A 160 0.28 -21.88 12.95
N GLY A 161 0.04 -20.99 11.99
CA GLY A 161 -1.14 -20.13 11.98
C GLY A 161 -2.44 -20.89 11.88
N LEU A 162 -2.51 -21.91 11.01
CA LEU A 162 -3.67 -22.81 10.90
C LEU A 162 -3.92 -23.57 12.21
N ASP A 163 -2.87 -24.19 12.76
CA ASP A 163 -2.93 -24.93 14.02
C ASP A 163 -3.38 -24.03 15.21
N ALA A 164 -3.10 -22.72 15.13
CA ALA A 164 -3.52 -21.72 16.11
C ALA A 164 -4.90 -21.07 15.80
N GLY A 165 -5.60 -21.48 14.76
CA GLY A 165 -6.91 -20.91 14.36
C GLY A 165 -6.82 -19.51 13.74
N MET A 166 -5.65 -19.12 13.21
CA MET A 166 -5.39 -17.80 12.61
C MET A 166 -5.48 -17.81 11.07
N GLY A 167 -5.80 -18.96 10.46
CA GLY A 167 -5.95 -19.05 9.00
C GLY A 167 -7.02 -18.11 8.46
N GLN A 168 -6.96 -17.76 7.18
CA GLN A 168 -8.00 -16.98 6.51
C GLN A 168 -9.27 -17.83 6.32
N PRO A 169 -10.46 -17.23 6.23
CA PRO A 169 -11.69 -17.95 5.92
C PRO A 169 -11.72 -18.39 4.45
N LEU A 170 -12.35 -19.54 4.18
CA LEU A 170 -12.38 -20.14 2.84
C LEU A 170 -12.99 -19.20 1.78
N VAL A 171 -13.91 -18.33 2.17
CA VAL A 171 -14.66 -17.45 1.25
C VAL A 171 -13.78 -16.52 0.43
N ILE A 172 -12.60 -16.13 0.94
CA ILE A 172 -11.71 -15.22 0.22
C ILE A 172 -10.91 -15.89 -0.92
N PHE A 173 -10.92 -17.21 -1.01
CA PHE A 173 -10.09 -17.97 -1.95
C PHE A 173 -10.78 -18.30 -3.28
N LYS A 174 -11.94 -17.75 -3.56
CA LYS A 174 -12.62 -17.97 -4.84
C LYS A 174 -11.78 -17.45 -6.01
N GLY A 175 -11.31 -18.36 -6.87
CA GLY A 175 -10.45 -18.04 -8.01
C GLY A 175 -8.97 -17.84 -7.64
N TYR A 176 -8.59 -18.12 -6.40
CA TYR A 176 -7.22 -17.97 -5.90
C TYR A 176 -6.24 -18.98 -6.51
N GLU A 177 -6.74 -20.14 -6.97
CA GLU A 177 -5.97 -21.17 -7.67
C GLU A 177 -5.19 -20.62 -8.86
N SER A 178 -5.72 -19.62 -9.54
CA SER A 178 -5.03 -18.98 -10.66
C SER A 178 -3.69 -18.33 -10.27
N THR A 179 -3.47 -18.00 -8.97
CA THR A 179 -2.25 -17.37 -8.49
C THR A 179 -1.05 -18.33 -8.45
N TYR A 180 -1.28 -19.63 -8.48
CA TYR A 180 -0.23 -20.65 -8.47
C TYR A 180 -0.30 -21.59 -9.68
N GLU A 181 -1.48 -21.95 -10.21
CA GLU A 181 -1.60 -22.90 -11.32
C GLU A 181 -0.98 -22.38 -12.62
N GLN A 182 -1.05 -21.08 -12.90
CA GLN A 182 -0.43 -20.47 -14.08
C GLN A 182 1.10 -20.64 -14.15
N HIS A 183 1.73 -21.02 -13.03
CA HIS A 183 3.18 -21.25 -12.95
C HIS A 183 3.56 -22.74 -13.04
N ILE A 184 2.58 -23.64 -13.22
CA ILE A 184 2.76 -25.07 -13.43
C ILE A 184 2.63 -25.32 -14.93
N THR A 185 3.73 -25.12 -15.67
CA THR A 185 3.79 -25.24 -17.14
C THR A 185 4.48 -26.52 -17.57
N GLU A 186 4.24 -26.98 -18.78
CA GLU A 186 4.91 -28.16 -19.33
C GLU A 186 6.37 -27.87 -19.74
N THR A 187 6.62 -26.66 -20.21
CA THR A 187 7.95 -26.22 -20.65
C THR A 187 8.43 -25.01 -19.82
N ALA A 188 9.74 -24.81 -19.79
CA ALA A 188 10.31 -23.63 -19.14
C ALA A 188 9.98 -22.35 -19.91
N GLU A 189 9.95 -22.41 -21.22
CA GLU A 189 9.73 -21.28 -22.13
C GLU A 189 8.34 -20.65 -21.97
N GLU A 190 7.35 -21.43 -21.57
CA GLU A 190 5.99 -20.95 -21.26
C GLU A 190 5.88 -20.35 -19.86
N ASN A 191 6.87 -20.59 -19.00
CA ASN A 191 6.80 -20.17 -17.63
C ASN A 191 7.12 -18.68 -17.45
N PHE A 192 6.29 -17.98 -16.69
CA PHE A 192 6.45 -16.55 -16.40
C PHE A 192 7.83 -16.20 -15.84
N TYR A 193 8.40 -17.06 -14.99
CA TYR A 193 9.72 -16.85 -14.39
C TYR A 193 10.88 -17.05 -15.35
N TYR A 194 10.66 -17.69 -16.49
CA TYR A 194 11.66 -17.83 -17.55
C TYR A 194 11.67 -16.63 -18.52
N ALA A 195 10.58 -15.89 -18.60
CA ALA A 195 10.37 -14.82 -19.60
C ALA A 195 11.57 -13.83 -19.71
N PRO A 196 12.25 -13.38 -18.64
CA PRO A 196 13.40 -12.47 -18.77
C PRO A 196 14.58 -13.05 -19.57
N PHE A 197 14.68 -14.38 -19.72
CA PHE A 197 15.75 -15.03 -20.49
C PHE A 197 15.43 -15.16 -21.99
N LEU A 198 14.18 -14.90 -22.39
CA LEU A 198 13.81 -14.88 -23.80
C LEU A 198 14.43 -13.65 -24.49
N ASP A 199 14.48 -12.50 -23.80
CA ASP A 199 15.02 -11.24 -24.33
C ASP A 199 16.27 -10.82 -23.52
N LEU A 200 17.41 -11.45 -23.83
CA LEU A 200 18.70 -11.13 -23.21
C LEU A 200 19.40 -9.98 -23.95
N PRO A 201 20.11 -9.08 -23.20
CA PRO A 201 20.78 -7.92 -23.76
C PRO A 201 21.73 -8.23 -24.93
N SER A 202 21.78 -7.34 -25.91
CA SER A 202 22.64 -7.48 -27.10
C SER A 202 24.12 -7.52 -26.78
N GLN A 203 24.54 -6.94 -25.66
CA GLN A 203 25.94 -6.90 -25.19
C GLN A 203 26.48 -8.29 -24.77
N LEU A 204 25.60 -9.26 -24.52
CA LEU A 204 26.00 -10.64 -24.20
C LEU A 204 26.33 -11.39 -25.49
N SER A 205 27.43 -12.15 -25.46
CA SER A 205 27.79 -13.06 -26.55
C SER A 205 26.76 -14.20 -26.70
N SER A 206 26.70 -14.83 -27.87
CA SER A 206 25.79 -15.98 -28.09
C SER A 206 26.03 -17.10 -27.08
N ASN A 207 27.28 -17.43 -26.82
CA ASN A 207 27.63 -18.48 -25.84
C ASN A 207 27.16 -18.14 -24.41
N GLU A 208 27.26 -16.86 -24.00
CA GLU A 208 26.75 -16.44 -22.68
C GLU A 208 25.23 -16.52 -22.62
N LYS A 209 24.53 -16.08 -23.69
CA LYS A 209 23.07 -16.18 -23.79
C LYS A 209 22.60 -17.63 -23.69
N ASP A 210 23.23 -18.52 -24.46
CA ASP A 210 22.87 -19.94 -24.46
C ASP A 210 23.13 -20.60 -23.10
N SER A 211 24.26 -20.30 -22.48
CA SER A 211 24.58 -20.78 -21.13
C SER A 211 23.58 -20.29 -20.08
N LEU A 212 23.18 -19.00 -20.13
CA LEU A 212 22.21 -18.44 -19.19
C LEU A 212 20.81 -19.03 -19.40
N ARG A 213 20.38 -19.22 -20.67
CA ARG A 213 19.11 -19.86 -21.00
C ARG A 213 19.05 -21.30 -20.55
N LEU A 214 20.13 -22.06 -20.77
CA LEU A 214 20.19 -23.44 -20.30
C LEU A 214 20.12 -23.55 -18.78
N ALA A 215 20.89 -22.72 -18.06
CA ALA A 215 20.85 -22.68 -16.60
C ALA A 215 19.47 -22.25 -16.07
N ALA A 216 18.83 -21.29 -16.71
CA ALA A 216 17.48 -20.84 -16.33
C ALA A 216 16.43 -21.94 -16.58
N LYS A 217 16.50 -22.60 -17.73
CA LYS A 217 15.63 -23.73 -18.09
C LYS A 217 15.71 -24.84 -17.05
N GLU A 218 16.92 -25.24 -16.67
CA GLU A 218 17.16 -26.25 -15.64
C GLU A 218 16.54 -25.83 -14.29
N VAL A 219 16.74 -24.58 -13.86
CA VAL A 219 16.20 -24.08 -12.59
C VAL A 219 14.67 -24.01 -12.63
N VAL A 220 14.09 -23.53 -13.73
CA VAL A 220 12.63 -23.44 -13.85
C VAL A 220 11.99 -24.82 -13.83
N LEU A 221 12.47 -25.76 -14.64
CA LEU A 221 11.92 -27.12 -14.72
C LEU A 221 12.10 -27.91 -13.41
N ASN A 222 13.26 -27.82 -12.78
CA ASN A 222 13.61 -28.69 -11.65
C ASN A 222 13.38 -28.06 -10.27
N LYS A 223 13.09 -26.73 -10.20
CA LYS A 223 12.88 -26.03 -8.94
C LYS A 223 11.60 -25.23 -8.93
N VAL A 224 11.42 -24.28 -9.87
CA VAL A 224 10.27 -23.37 -9.83
C VAL A 224 8.96 -24.11 -10.03
N ILE A 225 8.81 -24.87 -11.12
CA ILE A 225 7.58 -25.60 -11.43
C ILE A 225 7.23 -26.61 -10.33
N PRO A 226 8.15 -27.48 -9.83
CA PRO A 226 7.84 -28.38 -8.73
C PRO A 226 7.46 -27.65 -7.43
N THR A 227 8.03 -26.48 -7.18
CA THR A 227 7.66 -25.66 -6.02
C THR A 227 6.22 -25.16 -6.12
N PHE A 228 5.80 -24.64 -7.27
CA PHE A 228 4.40 -24.23 -7.47
C PHE A 228 3.42 -25.41 -7.45
N GLN A 229 3.83 -26.60 -7.91
CA GLN A 229 3.07 -27.82 -7.69
C GLN A 229 2.90 -28.13 -6.19
N SER A 230 3.96 -27.94 -5.39
CA SER A 230 3.87 -28.13 -3.93
C SER A 230 3.02 -27.04 -3.24
N VAL A 231 2.97 -25.83 -3.79
CA VAL A 231 2.05 -24.77 -3.33
C VAL A 231 0.60 -25.18 -3.57
N LYS A 232 0.27 -25.69 -4.76
CA LYS A 232 -1.06 -26.23 -5.09
C LYS A 232 -1.46 -27.31 -4.09
N THR A 233 -0.66 -28.34 -3.93
CA THR A 233 -0.91 -29.42 -2.98
C THR A 233 -1.11 -28.90 -1.54
N PHE A 234 -0.29 -27.93 -1.12
CA PHE A 234 -0.41 -27.33 0.20
C PHE A 234 -1.76 -26.62 0.39
N PHE A 235 -2.22 -25.84 -0.59
CA PHE A 235 -3.52 -25.18 -0.50
C PHE A 235 -4.66 -26.18 -0.50
N GLU A 236 -4.68 -27.14 -1.42
CA GLU A 236 -5.76 -28.11 -1.59
C GLU A 236 -5.86 -29.11 -0.43
N GLU A 237 -4.75 -29.66 0.03
CA GLU A 237 -4.72 -30.74 1.01
C GLU A 237 -4.51 -30.27 2.46
N THR A 238 -3.88 -29.09 2.65
CA THR A 238 -3.54 -28.62 4.00
C THR A 238 -4.30 -27.34 4.36
N TYR A 239 -4.28 -26.31 3.50
CA TYR A 239 -4.79 -25.00 3.88
C TYR A 239 -6.32 -24.95 3.86
N TYR A 240 -6.95 -25.26 2.73
CA TYR A 240 -8.40 -25.14 2.56
C TYR A 240 -9.23 -26.01 3.51
N PRO A 241 -8.83 -27.26 3.82
CA PRO A 241 -9.55 -28.04 4.82
C PRO A 241 -9.48 -27.48 6.25
N ASN A 242 -8.50 -26.64 6.56
CA ASN A 242 -8.23 -26.09 7.89
C ASN A 242 -8.49 -24.57 7.99
N THR A 243 -9.20 -23.98 7.03
CA THR A 243 -9.62 -22.57 7.07
C THR A 243 -10.62 -22.33 8.21
N ARG A 244 -10.57 -21.11 8.79
CA ARG A 244 -11.56 -20.72 9.81
C ARG A 244 -12.94 -20.51 9.18
N LYS A 245 -13.99 -20.69 9.99
CA LYS A 245 -15.38 -20.49 9.54
C LYS A 245 -15.83 -19.04 9.68
N SER A 246 -15.37 -18.36 10.72
CA SER A 246 -15.69 -16.96 10.98
C SER A 246 -14.91 -16.04 10.04
N ILE A 247 -15.49 -14.90 9.67
CA ILE A 247 -14.86 -13.90 8.81
C ILE A 247 -14.24 -12.74 9.60
N GLY A 248 -14.80 -12.41 10.77
CA GLY A 248 -14.29 -11.36 11.65
C GLY A 248 -12.97 -11.74 12.30
N ILE A 249 -12.01 -10.81 12.33
CA ILE A 249 -10.72 -11.07 12.97
C ILE A 249 -10.83 -11.13 14.50
N SER A 250 -11.81 -10.42 15.09
CA SER A 250 -12.09 -10.47 16.53
C SER A 250 -12.38 -11.86 17.05
N GLU A 251 -12.84 -12.77 16.20
CA GLU A 251 -13.14 -14.16 16.55
C GLU A 251 -11.91 -15.09 16.57
N THR A 252 -10.73 -14.55 16.21
CA THR A 252 -9.45 -15.27 16.32
C THR A 252 -8.82 -15.07 17.72
N PRO A 253 -7.84 -15.90 18.14
CA PRO A 253 -7.14 -15.69 19.40
C PRO A 253 -6.52 -14.29 19.51
N ASN A 254 -6.87 -13.55 20.56
CA ASN A 254 -6.51 -12.12 20.76
C ASN A 254 -6.98 -11.19 19.62
N GLY A 255 -7.99 -11.58 18.86
CA GLY A 255 -8.41 -10.91 17.63
C GLY A 255 -8.90 -9.48 17.85
N GLU A 256 -9.63 -9.19 18.95
CA GLU A 256 -10.04 -7.80 19.29
C GLU A 256 -8.83 -6.89 19.50
N ALA A 257 -7.85 -7.33 20.31
CA ALA A 257 -6.64 -6.56 20.55
C ALA A 257 -5.78 -6.44 19.27
N TYR A 258 -5.78 -7.48 18.43
CA TYR A 258 -5.12 -7.41 17.13
C TYR A 258 -5.82 -6.39 16.22
N TYR A 259 -7.16 -6.42 16.13
CA TYR A 259 -7.89 -5.45 15.31
C TYR A 259 -7.66 -4.01 15.78
N GLN A 260 -7.69 -3.75 17.10
CA GLN A 260 -7.33 -2.43 17.63
C GLN A 260 -5.91 -2.02 17.18
N SER A 261 -4.94 -2.92 17.27
CA SER A 261 -3.59 -2.61 16.81
C SER A 261 -3.51 -2.31 15.30
N ARG A 262 -4.40 -2.87 14.49
CA ARG A 262 -4.50 -2.54 13.06
C ARG A 262 -5.13 -1.18 12.85
N ILE A 263 -6.16 -0.83 13.63
CA ILE A 263 -6.72 0.54 13.64
C ILE A 263 -5.62 1.54 13.96
N ASP A 264 -4.86 1.34 15.06
CA ASP A 264 -3.79 2.24 15.48
C ASP A 264 -2.74 2.44 14.37
N TYR A 265 -2.37 1.36 13.68
CA TYR A 265 -1.41 1.41 12.58
C TYR A 265 -1.98 2.06 11.32
N TYR A 266 -3.17 1.66 10.88
CA TYR A 266 -3.73 2.10 9.60
C TYR A 266 -4.40 3.46 9.66
N THR A 267 -4.77 3.95 10.83
CA THR A 267 -5.25 5.33 11.01
C THR A 267 -4.17 6.28 11.51
N THR A 268 -3.17 5.75 12.23
CA THR A 268 -2.15 6.52 12.95
C THR A 268 -2.73 7.54 13.95
N LEU A 269 -3.94 7.26 14.45
CA LEU A 269 -4.71 8.05 15.41
C LEU A 269 -5.23 7.13 16.52
N ASP A 270 -5.52 7.71 17.68
CA ASP A 270 -6.19 7.03 18.79
C ASP A 270 -7.70 6.99 18.52
N MET A 271 -8.17 5.90 17.92
CA MET A 271 -9.57 5.69 17.53
C MET A 271 -10.06 4.31 17.95
N THR A 272 -11.36 4.19 18.21
CA THR A 272 -12.00 2.90 18.50
C THR A 272 -12.79 2.39 17.28
N PRO A 273 -13.03 1.06 17.16
CA PRO A 273 -13.92 0.54 16.13
C PRO A 273 -15.28 1.24 16.10
N LYS A 274 -15.84 1.53 17.28
CA LYS A 274 -17.14 2.20 17.39
C LYS A 274 -17.10 3.63 16.83
N SER A 275 -16.12 4.44 17.22
CA SER A 275 -16.01 5.82 16.72
C SER A 275 -15.80 5.88 15.20
N ILE A 276 -15.08 4.92 14.63
CA ILE A 276 -14.86 4.81 13.17
C ILE A 276 -16.16 4.42 12.48
N HIS A 277 -16.88 3.42 13.01
CA HIS A 277 -18.15 2.97 12.45
C HIS A 277 -19.19 4.09 12.40
N GLU A 278 -19.37 4.80 13.52
CA GLU A 278 -20.28 5.94 13.64
C GLU A 278 -19.90 7.05 12.64
N LYS A 279 -18.60 7.39 12.56
CA LYS A 279 -18.10 8.35 11.56
C LYS A 279 -18.37 7.89 10.13
N GLY A 280 -18.22 6.60 9.85
CA GLY A 280 -18.55 6.01 8.55
C GLY A 280 -20.02 6.18 8.19
N LEU A 281 -20.94 5.93 9.12
CA LEU A 281 -22.39 6.11 8.92
C LEU A 281 -22.75 7.59 8.69
N GLU A 282 -22.13 8.52 9.43
CA GLU A 282 -22.30 9.97 9.22
C GLU A 282 -21.88 10.38 7.80
N GLU A 283 -20.71 9.94 7.36
CA GLU A 283 -20.19 10.25 6.02
C GLU A 283 -21.06 9.65 4.91
N VAL A 284 -21.50 8.41 5.06
CA VAL A 284 -22.43 7.76 4.11
C VAL A 284 -23.72 8.59 3.98
N ALA A 285 -24.30 9.02 5.11
CA ALA A 285 -25.51 9.85 5.10
C ALA A 285 -25.27 11.21 4.43
N ARG A 286 -24.17 11.89 4.74
CA ARG A 286 -23.78 13.18 4.15
C ARG A 286 -23.61 13.08 2.63
N ILE A 287 -22.84 12.11 2.16
CA ILE A 287 -22.55 11.92 0.74
C ILE A 287 -23.82 11.56 -0.02
N LYS A 288 -24.67 10.70 0.56
CA LYS A 288 -25.96 10.35 -0.04
C LYS A 288 -26.85 11.56 -0.28
N GLN A 289 -26.91 12.51 0.67
CA GLN A 289 -27.64 13.76 0.50
C GLN A 289 -27.11 14.59 -0.68
N GLN A 290 -25.79 14.65 -0.85
CA GLN A 290 -25.16 15.34 -1.97
C GLN A 290 -25.46 14.64 -3.31
N MET A 291 -25.42 13.31 -3.36
CA MET A 291 -25.82 12.54 -4.55
C MET A 291 -27.27 12.79 -4.94
N GLU A 292 -28.19 12.82 -3.97
CA GLU A 292 -29.61 13.11 -4.20
C GLU A 292 -29.83 14.56 -4.68
N ALA A 293 -29.00 15.52 -4.26
CA ALA A 293 -29.04 16.88 -4.77
C ALA A 293 -28.69 16.94 -6.26
N ILE A 294 -27.65 16.21 -6.70
CA ILE A 294 -27.28 16.13 -8.11
C ILE A 294 -28.39 15.48 -8.95
N ILE A 295 -29.04 14.43 -8.44
CA ILE A 295 -30.16 13.77 -9.14
C ILE A 295 -31.30 14.79 -9.40
N LYS A 296 -31.57 15.66 -8.42
CA LYS A 296 -32.56 16.74 -8.57
C LYS A 296 -32.11 17.81 -9.58
N GLU A 297 -30.84 18.20 -9.54
CA GLU A 297 -30.22 19.17 -10.45
C GLU A 297 -30.36 18.72 -11.92
N VAL A 298 -30.02 17.46 -12.21
CA VAL A 298 -30.15 16.89 -13.57
C VAL A 298 -31.59 16.51 -13.94
N LYS A 299 -32.57 16.77 -13.04
CA LYS A 299 -33.99 16.48 -13.22
C LYS A 299 -34.32 15.04 -13.57
N PHE A 300 -33.51 14.11 -13.07
CA PHE A 300 -33.74 12.67 -13.29
C PHE A 300 -34.96 12.21 -12.47
N LYS A 301 -35.89 11.51 -13.15
CA LYS A 301 -37.09 10.96 -12.51
C LYS A 301 -36.88 9.54 -12.02
N GLY A 302 -36.43 9.40 -10.79
CA GLY A 302 -36.19 8.06 -10.21
C GLY A 302 -35.46 8.15 -8.86
N SER A 303 -35.28 7.00 -8.24
CA SER A 303 -34.49 6.87 -7.01
C SER A 303 -32.98 6.92 -7.30
N LEU A 304 -32.17 7.03 -6.23
CA LEU A 304 -30.70 6.90 -6.34
C LEU A 304 -30.31 5.59 -7.03
N THR A 305 -30.95 4.47 -6.71
CA THR A 305 -30.71 3.16 -7.35
C THR A 305 -31.00 3.20 -8.85
N ALA A 306 -32.11 3.85 -9.26
CA ALA A 306 -32.45 4.01 -10.66
C ALA A 306 -31.43 4.90 -11.40
N PHE A 307 -30.94 5.96 -10.75
CA PHE A 307 -29.91 6.82 -11.31
C PHE A 307 -28.57 6.10 -11.45
N ILE A 308 -28.17 5.32 -10.47
CA ILE A 308 -26.97 4.46 -10.55
C ILE A 308 -27.10 3.48 -11.73
N THR A 309 -28.28 2.87 -11.92
CA THR A 309 -28.53 1.99 -13.06
C THR A 309 -28.40 2.73 -14.39
N PHE A 310 -28.98 3.92 -14.48
CA PHE A 310 -28.84 4.80 -15.66
C PHE A 310 -27.37 5.10 -15.96
N LEU A 311 -26.57 5.50 -14.97
CA LEU A 311 -25.16 5.78 -15.14
C LEU A 311 -24.36 4.54 -15.59
N ARG A 312 -24.75 3.35 -15.15
CA ARG A 312 -24.08 2.08 -15.51
C ARG A 312 -24.42 1.61 -16.93
N THR A 313 -25.55 2.01 -17.49
CA THR A 313 -26.09 1.42 -18.71
C THR A 313 -26.16 2.35 -19.90
N ASP A 314 -26.17 3.69 -19.68
CA ASP A 314 -26.26 4.65 -20.76
C ASP A 314 -24.90 4.81 -21.48
N PRO A 315 -24.86 4.54 -22.82
CA PRO A 315 -23.62 4.59 -23.60
C PRO A 315 -22.90 5.95 -23.60
N GLN A 316 -23.60 7.06 -23.28
CA GLN A 316 -23.00 8.38 -23.24
C GLN A 316 -21.84 8.50 -22.25
N PHE A 317 -21.82 7.64 -21.23
CA PHE A 317 -20.83 7.66 -20.14
C PHE A 317 -19.59 6.80 -20.43
N TYR A 318 -19.50 6.19 -21.59
CA TYR A 318 -18.44 5.22 -21.90
C TYR A 318 -17.69 5.58 -23.18
N ALA A 319 -16.37 5.42 -23.14
CA ALA A 319 -15.54 5.53 -24.33
C ALA A 319 -15.84 4.40 -25.30
N LYS A 320 -15.78 4.69 -26.60
CA LYS A 320 -16.00 3.71 -27.66
C LYS A 320 -14.73 2.92 -28.00
N THR A 321 -13.57 3.49 -27.69
CA THR A 321 -12.26 2.87 -27.96
C THR A 321 -11.31 3.07 -26.78
N PRO A 322 -10.32 2.18 -26.58
CA PRO A 322 -9.24 2.38 -25.62
C PRO A 322 -8.53 3.73 -25.76
N GLU A 323 -8.30 4.16 -26.99
CA GLU A 323 -7.63 5.42 -27.28
C GLU A 323 -8.46 6.63 -26.85
N GLU A 324 -9.78 6.58 -27.00
CA GLU A 324 -10.69 7.63 -26.53
C GLU A 324 -10.63 7.79 -25.01
N LEU A 325 -10.64 6.68 -24.26
CA LEU A 325 -10.50 6.69 -22.79
C LEU A 325 -9.13 7.29 -22.38
N LEU A 326 -8.04 6.88 -23.03
CA LEU A 326 -6.71 7.43 -22.75
C LEU A 326 -6.60 8.91 -23.09
N LYS A 327 -7.19 9.38 -24.20
CA LYS A 327 -7.23 10.80 -24.55
C LYS A 327 -8.00 11.61 -23.51
N HIS A 328 -9.10 11.07 -23.00
CA HIS A 328 -9.86 11.71 -21.95
C HIS A 328 -9.03 11.85 -20.67
N ALA A 329 -8.40 10.78 -20.19
CA ALA A 329 -7.53 10.82 -19.01
C ALA A 329 -6.34 11.78 -19.20
N ARG A 330 -5.67 11.77 -20.36
CA ARG A 330 -4.56 12.70 -20.70
C ARG A 330 -5.00 14.16 -20.69
N ASN A 331 -6.21 14.44 -21.20
CA ASN A 331 -6.78 15.79 -21.18
C ASN A 331 -7.04 16.28 -19.76
N ILE A 332 -7.60 15.43 -18.90
CA ILE A 332 -7.82 15.76 -17.48
C ILE A 332 -6.47 15.99 -16.77
N ALA A 333 -5.52 15.07 -16.98
CA ALA A 333 -4.17 15.20 -16.41
C ALA A 333 -3.54 16.55 -16.77
N LYS A 334 -3.67 16.99 -18.04
CA LYS A 334 -3.10 18.27 -18.48
C LYS A 334 -3.82 19.48 -17.91
N LYS A 335 -5.15 19.40 -17.69
CA LYS A 335 -5.90 20.45 -16.98
C LYS A 335 -5.48 20.56 -15.51
N LEU A 336 -5.22 19.44 -14.84
CA LEU A 336 -4.70 19.41 -13.48
C LEU A 336 -3.28 20.02 -13.40
N ASP A 337 -2.38 19.67 -14.34
CA ASP A 337 -1.04 20.28 -14.42
C ASP A 337 -1.10 21.82 -14.45
N GLU A 338 -2.05 22.38 -15.23
CA GLU A 338 -2.22 23.84 -15.36
C GLU A 338 -2.59 24.50 -14.02
N GLN A 339 -3.29 23.79 -13.14
CA GLN A 339 -3.73 24.33 -11.85
C GLN A 339 -2.65 24.26 -10.77
N LEU A 340 -1.67 23.35 -10.86
CA LEU A 340 -0.72 23.08 -9.81
C LEU A 340 -0.04 24.33 -9.21
N PRO A 341 0.45 25.32 -9.99
CA PRO A 341 1.12 26.49 -9.42
C PRO A 341 0.24 27.38 -8.54
N ARG A 342 -1.10 27.23 -8.64
CA ARG A 342 -2.06 27.99 -7.81
C ARG A 342 -2.27 27.35 -6.44
N TYR A 343 -1.93 26.06 -6.31
CA TYR A 343 -2.19 25.28 -5.11
C TYR A 343 -0.94 24.73 -4.43
N PHE A 344 0.23 24.76 -5.10
CA PHE A 344 1.48 24.21 -4.59
C PHE A 344 2.64 25.19 -4.78
N ILE A 345 3.53 25.26 -3.77
CA ILE A 345 4.79 26.01 -3.83
C ILE A 345 5.83 25.16 -4.55
N THR A 346 6.05 23.94 -4.07
CA THR A 346 7.05 23.00 -4.60
C THR A 346 6.37 22.01 -5.55
N LEU A 347 6.91 21.88 -6.75
CA LEU A 347 6.47 20.90 -7.74
C LEU A 347 7.59 19.89 -8.00
N PRO A 348 7.27 18.61 -8.21
CA PRO A 348 8.28 17.59 -8.46
C PRO A 348 9.00 17.84 -9.80
N ARG A 349 10.30 17.52 -9.83
CA ARG A 349 11.10 17.55 -11.06
C ARG A 349 10.82 16.34 -11.95
N LYS A 350 10.49 15.19 -11.34
CA LYS A 350 10.20 13.96 -12.07
C LYS A 350 8.83 14.07 -12.74
N PRO A 351 8.74 13.96 -14.08
CA PRO A 351 7.47 13.99 -14.79
C PRO A 351 6.71 12.66 -14.61
N TYR A 352 5.46 12.63 -15.08
CA TYR A 352 4.70 11.40 -15.24
C TYR A 352 4.12 11.27 -16.64
N GLY A 353 3.79 10.03 -17.01
CA GLY A 353 3.04 9.71 -18.22
C GLY A 353 1.68 9.13 -17.89
N VAL A 354 0.77 9.17 -18.86
CA VAL A 354 -0.53 8.46 -18.82
C VAL A 354 -0.50 7.36 -19.87
N ALA A 355 -0.54 6.10 -19.41
CA ALA A 355 -0.37 4.92 -20.23
C ALA A 355 -1.47 3.87 -19.93
N PRO A 356 -1.76 2.95 -20.87
CA PRO A 356 -2.66 1.85 -20.58
C PRO A 356 -2.01 0.87 -19.61
N VAL A 357 -2.82 0.22 -18.77
CA VAL A 357 -2.38 -0.97 -18.03
C VAL A 357 -1.88 -2.01 -19.02
N PRO A 358 -0.71 -2.66 -18.78
CA PRO A 358 -0.21 -3.72 -19.65
C PRO A 358 -1.26 -4.81 -19.91
N ALA A 359 -1.44 -5.19 -21.19
CA ALA A 359 -2.51 -6.09 -21.61
C ALA A 359 -2.52 -7.44 -20.87
N SER A 360 -1.35 -7.94 -20.49
CA SER A 360 -1.19 -9.22 -19.77
C SER A 360 -1.83 -9.23 -18.38
N ILE A 361 -1.94 -8.07 -17.73
CA ILE A 361 -2.50 -7.95 -16.36
C ILE A 361 -3.84 -7.23 -16.35
N ALA A 362 -4.19 -6.48 -17.40
CA ALA A 362 -5.37 -5.62 -17.46
C ALA A 362 -6.71 -6.31 -17.11
N PRO A 363 -6.96 -7.59 -17.49
CA PRO A 363 -8.23 -8.27 -17.14
C PRO A 363 -8.51 -8.39 -15.65
N LYS A 364 -7.47 -8.49 -14.81
CA LYS A 364 -7.57 -8.63 -13.35
C LYS A 364 -7.11 -7.38 -12.59
N TYR A 365 -6.88 -6.27 -13.30
CA TYR A 365 -6.36 -5.04 -12.72
C TYR A 365 -7.49 -4.06 -12.40
N THR A 366 -7.27 -3.19 -11.40
CA THR A 366 -8.17 -2.09 -11.03
C THR A 366 -8.36 -1.08 -12.18
N GLY A 367 -9.24 -0.08 -12.00
CA GLY A 367 -9.54 0.96 -12.99
C GLY A 367 -8.35 1.83 -13.41
N GLY A 368 -7.41 2.04 -12.51
CA GLY A 368 -6.16 2.74 -12.74
C GLY A 368 -5.29 2.72 -11.49
N ARG A 369 -4.01 3.07 -11.64
CA ARG A 369 -3.06 3.15 -10.53
C ARG A 369 -1.83 3.96 -10.92
N TYR A 370 -1.29 4.71 -9.96
CA TYR A 370 0.06 5.26 -10.11
C TYR A 370 1.13 4.19 -9.91
N VAL A 371 2.09 4.17 -10.82
CA VAL A 371 3.27 3.30 -10.75
C VAL A 371 4.51 4.18 -10.78
N GLY A 372 5.16 4.28 -9.64
CA GLY A 372 6.41 5.05 -9.49
C GLY A 372 7.60 4.31 -10.11
N THR A 373 8.68 5.07 -10.30
CA THR A 373 9.99 4.56 -10.73
C THR A 373 11.05 4.98 -9.71
N SER A 374 12.20 4.28 -9.70
CA SER A 374 13.27 4.67 -8.78
C SER A 374 13.78 6.10 -9.08
N PRO A 375 14.33 6.81 -8.10
CA PRO A 375 14.88 8.15 -8.29
C PRO A 375 15.93 8.22 -9.41
N GLU A 376 16.72 7.16 -9.59
CA GLU A 376 17.80 7.07 -10.58
C GLU A 376 17.31 6.70 -11.98
N SER A 377 16.06 6.25 -12.12
CA SER A 377 15.50 5.87 -13.42
C SER A 377 15.32 7.09 -14.31
N THR A 378 15.63 6.93 -15.60
CA THR A 378 15.29 7.91 -16.65
C THR A 378 13.82 7.81 -17.08
N ASP A 379 13.12 6.74 -16.69
CA ASP A 379 11.70 6.58 -16.97
C ASP A 379 10.86 7.46 -16.05
N PRO A 380 9.75 8.04 -16.54
CA PRO A 380 8.81 8.78 -15.71
C PRO A 380 8.01 7.81 -14.81
N GLY A 381 7.34 8.34 -13.79
CA GLY A 381 6.22 7.62 -13.18
C GLY A 381 5.05 7.50 -14.16
N TYR A 382 4.16 6.53 -13.95
CA TYR A 382 3.01 6.36 -14.83
C TYR A 382 1.70 6.32 -14.04
N TYR A 383 0.75 7.13 -14.46
CA TYR A 383 -0.65 6.86 -14.20
C TYR A 383 -1.13 5.84 -15.24
N TRP A 384 -1.32 4.60 -14.81
CA TRP A 384 -1.90 3.55 -15.64
C TRP A 384 -3.42 3.64 -15.62
N VAL A 385 -4.02 3.68 -16.81
CA VAL A 385 -5.47 3.66 -17.01
C VAL A 385 -5.86 2.30 -17.58
N ASN A 386 -6.78 1.59 -16.94
CA ASN A 386 -7.21 0.30 -17.43
C ASN A 386 -8.20 0.45 -18.59
N THR A 387 -7.75 0.13 -19.78
CA THR A 387 -8.55 0.20 -21.00
C THR A 387 -9.23 -1.13 -21.38
N TYR A 388 -9.05 -2.16 -20.56
CA TYR A 388 -9.75 -3.43 -20.70
C TYR A 388 -11.20 -3.30 -20.25
N ASN A 389 -12.14 -3.91 -21.01
CA ASN A 389 -13.57 -3.91 -20.72
C ASN A 389 -14.16 -2.48 -20.53
N LEU A 390 -14.16 -1.69 -21.59
CA LEU A 390 -14.63 -0.30 -21.59
C LEU A 390 -16.02 -0.08 -20.96
N PRO A 391 -17.02 -1.02 -21.09
CA PRO A 391 -18.30 -0.89 -20.37
C PRO A 391 -18.21 -0.85 -18.84
N SER A 392 -17.07 -1.20 -18.27
CA SER A 392 -16.81 -1.06 -16.82
C SER A 392 -15.98 0.17 -16.47
N ARG A 393 -15.73 1.08 -17.42
CA ARG A 393 -14.85 2.26 -17.27
C ARG A 393 -15.59 3.55 -17.61
N PRO A 394 -16.51 4.02 -16.73
CA PRO A 394 -17.28 5.22 -17.02
C PRO A 394 -16.40 6.47 -17.00
N LEU A 395 -16.63 7.35 -17.97
CA LEU A 395 -15.87 8.60 -18.15
C LEU A 395 -16.03 9.56 -16.98
N TYR A 396 -17.19 9.56 -16.33
CA TYR A 396 -17.49 10.50 -15.24
C TYR A 396 -16.65 10.26 -13.96
N VAL A 397 -15.99 9.12 -13.79
CA VAL A 397 -15.07 8.88 -12.65
C VAL A 397 -13.60 9.20 -12.99
N ILE A 398 -13.28 9.37 -14.27
CA ILE A 398 -11.89 9.61 -14.71
C ILE A 398 -11.29 10.89 -14.12
N PRO A 399 -12.03 12.02 -13.96
CA PRO A 399 -11.47 13.20 -13.31
C PRO A 399 -10.98 12.92 -11.88
N SER A 400 -11.79 12.24 -11.05
CA SER A 400 -11.41 11.85 -9.69
C SER A 400 -10.21 10.88 -9.68
N LEU A 401 -10.26 9.84 -10.52
CA LEU A 401 -9.19 8.87 -10.61
C LEU A 401 -7.87 9.54 -11.05
N THR A 402 -7.93 10.47 -12.00
CA THR A 402 -6.75 11.20 -12.46
C THR A 402 -6.18 12.11 -11.37
N ALA A 403 -7.02 12.80 -10.60
CA ALA A 403 -6.58 13.62 -9.49
C ALA A 403 -5.93 12.77 -8.38
N HIS A 404 -6.46 11.57 -8.12
CA HIS A 404 -5.94 10.63 -7.13
C HIS A 404 -4.60 10.01 -7.54
N GLU A 405 -4.50 9.50 -8.76
CA GLU A 405 -3.35 8.69 -9.20
C GLU A 405 -2.22 9.54 -9.81
N ALA A 406 -2.56 10.60 -10.54
CA ALA A 406 -1.59 11.48 -11.16
C ALA A 406 -1.26 12.68 -10.26
N VAL A 407 -1.64 13.87 -10.69
CA VAL A 407 -1.46 15.11 -9.92
C VAL A 407 -2.84 15.71 -9.54
N PRO A 408 -2.93 16.27 -8.35
CA PRO A 408 -1.93 16.43 -7.30
C PRO A 408 -1.78 15.23 -6.36
N GLY A 409 -2.31 14.05 -6.71
CA GLY A 409 -2.35 12.85 -5.88
C GLY A 409 -1.03 12.09 -5.78
N HIS A 410 -1.09 10.76 -5.98
CA HIS A 410 0.02 9.83 -5.72
C HIS A 410 1.31 10.15 -6.46
N HIS A 411 1.24 10.59 -7.74
CA HIS A 411 2.46 10.98 -8.44
C HIS A 411 3.14 12.16 -7.77
N LEU A 412 2.42 13.27 -7.52
CA LEU A 412 3.01 14.47 -6.92
C LEU A 412 3.60 14.15 -5.56
N GLN A 413 2.85 13.47 -4.68
CA GLN A 413 3.30 13.08 -3.35
C GLN A 413 4.51 12.15 -3.41
N GLY A 414 4.46 11.10 -4.22
CA GLY A 414 5.53 10.11 -4.34
C GLY A 414 6.81 10.68 -4.96
N ALA A 415 6.68 11.55 -5.96
CA ALA A 415 7.81 12.21 -6.59
C ALA A 415 8.50 13.19 -5.63
N LEU A 416 7.75 14.02 -4.90
CA LEU A 416 8.31 14.91 -3.86
C LEU A 416 8.99 14.11 -2.74
N ASN A 417 8.38 12.99 -2.30
CA ASN A 417 9.01 12.12 -1.30
C ASN A 417 10.34 11.53 -1.81
N SER A 418 10.42 11.15 -3.08
CA SER A 418 11.65 10.62 -3.69
C SER A 418 12.75 11.68 -3.86
N GLU A 419 12.37 12.95 -3.89
CA GLU A 419 13.25 14.12 -4.01
C GLU A 419 13.70 14.71 -2.66
N LEU A 420 13.29 14.10 -1.54
CA LEU A 420 13.72 14.52 -0.21
C LEU A 420 15.25 14.53 -0.09
N PRO A 421 15.84 15.52 0.65
CA PRO A 421 17.28 15.63 0.84
C PRO A 421 17.91 14.34 1.39
N GLN A 422 19.14 14.04 0.97
CA GLN A 422 19.90 12.89 1.46
C GLN A 422 20.23 12.97 2.97
N SER A 423 20.11 14.14 3.58
CA SER A 423 20.21 14.33 5.03
C SER A 423 19.03 13.72 5.80
N ILE A 424 17.89 13.46 5.14
CA ILE A 424 16.76 12.73 5.72
C ILE A 424 17.11 11.23 5.75
N PRO A 425 16.99 10.56 6.89
CA PRO A 425 17.29 9.13 7.03
C PRO A 425 16.58 8.28 5.98
N ASN A 426 17.24 7.21 5.55
CA ASN A 426 16.74 6.34 4.47
C ASN A 426 15.42 5.67 4.84
N PHE A 427 15.25 5.27 6.11
CA PHE A 427 14.00 4.69 6.57
C PHE A 427 12.82 5.66 6.39
N ARG A 428 12.99 6.98 6.58
CA ARG A 428 11.93 7.98 6.35
C ARG A 428 11.63 8.16 4.86
N ARG A 429 12.66 8.23 4.03
CA ARG A 429 12.49 8.41 2.57
C ARG A 429 11.76 7.25 1.90
N ASN A 430 11.84 6.04 2.50
CA ASN A 430 11.16 4.83 2.04
C ASN A 430 9.88 4.51 2.83
N LEU A 431 9.53 5.30 3.84
CA LEU A 431 8.33 5.05 4.65
C LEU A 431 7.06 5.36 3.86
N TYR A 432 6.13 4.41 3.86
CA TYR A 432 4.77 4.63 3.41
C TYR A 432 3.78 4.30 4.53
N LEU A 433 2.96 5.27 4.88
CA LEU A 433 1.84 5.11 5.81
C LEU A 433 0.53 5.30 5.04
N SER A 434 -0.30 4.28 5.04
CA SER A 434 -1.51 4.22 4.21
C SER A 434 -2.46 5.39 4.49
N ALA A 435 -2.66 5.77 5.76
CA ALA A 435 -3.53 6.89 6.11
C ALA A 435 -3.04 8.24 5.54
N TYR A 436 -1.73 8.44 5.49
CA TYR A 436 -1.15 9.64 4.90
C TYR A 436 -1.22 9.59 3.36
N GLY A 437 -0.81 8.47 2.75
CA GLY A 437 -0.76 8.33 1.28
C GLY A 437 -2.14 8.31 0.64
N GLU A 438 -3.02 7.42 1.11
CA GLU A 438 -4.37 7.26 0.56
C GLU A 438 -5.30 8.39 1.01
N GLY A 439 -5.10 8.90 2.22
CA GLY A 439 -5.82 10.08 2.70
C GLY A 439 -5.52 11.31 1.85
N TRP A 440 -4.27 11.51 1.45
CA TRP A 440 -3.87 12.53 0.49
C TRP A 440 -4.53 12.30 -0.87
N GLY A 441 -4.45 11.10 -1.44
CA GLY A 441 -5.08 10.77 -2.72
C GLY A 441 -6.58 11.10 -2.71
N LEU A 442 -7.31 10.70 -1.67
CA LEU A 442 -8.74 11.01 -1.55
C LEU A 442 -9.00 12.51 -1.30
N TYR A 443 -8.14 13.19 -0.54
CA TYR A 443 -8.21 14.65 -0.39
C TYR A 443 -8.01 15.36 -1.73
N THR A 444 -7.15 14.87 -2.61
CA THR A 444 -6.96 15.50 -3.93
C THR A 444 -8.15 15.32 -4.86
N GLU A 445 -8.95 14.27 -4.70
CA GLU A 445 -10.25 14.15 -5.38
C GLU A 445 -11.20 15.29 -4.93
N PHE A 446 -11.18 15.64 -3.65
CA PHE A 446 -11.92 16.80 -3.13
C PHE A 446 -11.33 18.13 -3.64
N LEU A 447 -10.01 18.29 -3.59
CA LEU A 447 -9.30 19.50 -4.04
C LEU A 447 -9.52 19.80 -5.53
N ALA A 448 -9.70 18.75 -6.36
CA ALA A 448 -9.98 18.90 -7.78
C ALA A 448 -11.29 19.66 -8.08
N ASP A 449 -12.20 19.74 -7.10
CA ASP A 449 -13.40 20.60 -7.17
C ASP A 449 -13.01 22.08 -7.13
N ASP A 450 -12.17 22.47 -6.16
CA ASP A 450 -11.63 23.83 -6.07
C ASP A 450 -10.82 24.22 -7.31
N MET A 451 -10.17 23.24 -7.94
CA MET A 451 -9.42 23.41 -9.19
C MET A 451 -10.31 23.52 -10.44
N GLY A 452 -11.63 23.36 -10.31
CA GLY A 452 -12.58 23.45 -11.43
C GLY A 452 -12.46 22.29 -12.44
N ILE A 453 -12.04 21.12 -12.00
CA ILE A 453 -11.84 19.95 -12.85
C ILE A 453 -13.16 19.25 -13.19
N TYR A 454 -14.10 19.21 -12.24
CA TYR A 454 -15.43 18.65 -12.46
C TYR A 454 -16.31 19.69 -13.17
N THR A 455 -16.66 19.40 -14.42
CA THR A 455 -17.35 20.37 -15.30
C THR A 455 -18.81 20.03 -15.54
N THR A 456 -19.25 18.86 -15.11
CA THR A 456 -20.62 18.38 -15.26
C THR A 456 -21.16 17.79 -13.96
N PRO A 457 -22.49 17.82 -13.73
CA PRO A 457 -23.09 17.15 -12.57
C PRO A 457 -22.73 15.64 -12.50
N TYR A 458 -22.52 15.00 -13.63
CA TYR A 458 -22.13 13.58 -13.69
C TYR A 458 -20.71 13.35 -13.18
N GLU A 459 -19.76 14.23 -13.45
CA GLU A 459 -18.39 14.18 -12.91
C GLU A 459 -18.39 14.43 -11.40
N HIS A 460 -19.19 15.38 -10.90
CA HIS A 460 -19.40 15.56 -9.46
C HIS A 460 -20.01 14.31 -8.82
N PHE A 461 -20.97 13.66 -9.47
CA PHE A 461 -21.50 12.39 -9.00
C PHE A 461 -20.44 11.28 -9.02
N GLY A 462 -19.54 11.28 -10.01
CA GLY A 462 -18.40 10.37 -10.09
C GLY A 462 -17.45 10.51 -8.89
N LYS A 463 -17.11 11.76 -8.51
CA LYS A 463 -16.37 12.09 -7.29
C LYS A 463 -17.07 11.52 -6.05
N LEU A 464 -18.36 11.81 -5.90
CA LEU A 464 -19.14 11.32 -4.76
C LEU A 464 -19.26 9.79 -4.74
N THR A 465 -19.27 9.12 -5.88
CA THR A 465 -19.23 7.65 -5.97
C THR A 465 -17.95 7.08 -5.35
N TYR A 466 -16.80 7.68 -5.65
CA TYR A 466 -15.52 7.26 -5.08
C TYR A 466 -15.42 7.60 -3.59
N GLU A 467 -15.87 8.79 -3.20
CA GLU A 467 -15.93 9.17 -1.78
C GLU A 467 -16.86 8.24 -0.98
N MET A 468 -18.07 7.94 -1.50
CA MET A 468 -19.02 7.01 -0.89
C MET A 468 -18.42 5.62 -0.69
N TRP A 469 -17.71 5.11 -1.69
CA TRP A 469 -17.04 3.82 -1.56
C TRP A 469 -16.08 3.81 -0.36
N ARG A 470 -15.26 4.87 -0.22
CA ARG A 470 -14.30 4.97 0.91
C ARG A 470 -15.01 5.21 2.25
N ALA A 471 -16.14 5.90 2.27
CA ALA A 471 -16.97 6.03 3.47
C ALA A 471 -17.59 4.68 3.90
N CYS A 472 -18.11 3.89 2.95
CA CYS A 472 -18.61 2.54 3.21
C CYS A 472 -17.55 1.62 3.81
N ARG A 473 -16.26 1.78 3.45
CA ARG A 473 -15.16 0.99 4.03
C ARG A 473 -15.08 1.13 5.54
N LEU A 474 -15.31 2.33 6.10
CA LEU A 474 -15.31 2.55 7.55
C LEU A 474 -16.39 1.72 8.25
N VAL A 475 -17.55 1.59 7.62
CA VAL A 475 -18.69 0.84 8.18
C VAL A 475 -18.50 -0.66 8.04
N VAL A 476 -18.10 -1.14 6.85
CA VAL A 476 -18.02 -2.59 6.59
C VAL A 476 -16.80 -3.24 7.23
N ASP A 477 -15.63 -2.58 7.26
CA ASP A 477 -14.44 -3.11 7.92
C ASP A 477 -14.68 -3.29 9.43
N THR A 478 -15.20 -2.25 10.10
CA THR A 478 -15.57 -2.32 11.51
C THR A 478 -16.75 -3.27 11.76
N GLY A 479 -17.73 -3.29 10.85
CA GLY A 479 -18.86 -4.21 10.89
C GLY A 479 -18.41 -5.66 10.93
N ILE A 480 -17.51 -6.05 10.02
CA ILE A 480 -16.96 -7.41 9.94
C ILE A 480 -16.08 -7.72 11.15
N HIS A 481 -15.14 -6.84 11.47
CA HIS A 481 -14.05 -7.17 12.40
C HIS A 481 -14.33 -6.86 13.87
N ALA A 482 -15.36 -6.05 14.17
CA ALA A 482 -15.71 -5.70 15.54
C ALA A 482 -17.18 -5.95 15.90
N PHE A 483 -18.09 -5.94 14.92
CA PHE A 483 -19.53 -6.01 15.20
C PHE A 483 -20.21 -7.27 14.65
N GLY A 484 -19.43 -8.25 14.18
CA GLY A 484 -19.91 -9.58 13.82
C GLY A 484 -20.79 -9.61 12.56
N TRP A 485 -20.63 -8.63 11.64
CA TRP A 485 -21.34 -8.64 10.38
C TRP A 485 -20.95 -9.86 9.54
N SER A 486 -21.96 -10.46 8.94
CA SER A 486 -21.74 -11.46 7.90
C SER A 486 -21.19 -10.82 6.61
N ARG A 487 -20.63 -11.66 5.74
CA ARG A 487 -20.19 -11.22 4.41
C ARG A 487 -21.35 -10.64 3.59
N GLU A 488 -22.52 -11.26 3.69
CA GLU A 488 -23.73 -10.84 3.00
C GLU A 488 -24.20 -9.47 3.46
N GLU A 489 -24.18 -9.18 4.75
CA GLU A 489 -24.52 -7.84 5.30
C GLU A 489 -23.55 -6.78 4.78
N ALA A 490 -22.24 -7.07 4.75
CA ALA A 490 -21.22 -6.16 4.22
C ALA A 490 -21.38 -5.91 2.72
N VAL A 491 -21.63 -6.97 1.92
CA VAL A 491 -21.89 -6.87 0.47
C VAL A 491 -23.16 -6.04 0.23
N ASP A 492 -24.23 -6.32 0.93
CA ASP A 492 -25.52 -5.64 0.82
C ASP A 492 -25.37 -4.14 1.15
N PHE A 493 -24.67 -3.81 2.24
CA PHE A 493 -24.46 -2.43 2.64
C PHE A 493 -23.71 -1.67 1.54
N MET A 494 -22.62 -2.21 1.03
CA MET A 494 -21.81 -1.57 0.00
C MET A 494 -22.55 -1.47 -1.34
N ALA A 495 -23.25 -2.53 -1.75
CA ALA A 495 -23.99 -2.54 -3.02
C ALA A 495 -25.15 -1.55 -3.05
N LYS A 496 -25.82 -1.31 -1.90
CA LYS A 496 -26.92 -0.34 -1.77
C LYS A 496 -26.48 1.11 -1.78
N ASN A 497 -25.24 1.38 -1.38
CA ASN A 497 -24.74 2.75 -1.22
C ASN A 497 -23.76 3.17 -2.33
N THR A 498 -23.22 2.27 -3.13
CA THR A 498 -22.21 2.58 -4.16
C THR A 498 -22.67 2.24 -5.57
N ALA A 499 -22.08 2.90 -6.57
CA ALA A 499 -22.26 2.57 -7.98
C ALA A 499 -21.31 1.48 -8.50
N LEU A 500 -20.55 0.82 -7.62
CA LEU A 500 -19.66 -0.27 -7.98
C LEU A 500 -20.44 -1.46 -8.58
N SER A 501 -19.81 -2.23 -9.46
CA SER A 501 -20.38 -3.49 -9.92
C SER A 501 -20.47 -4.51 -8.76
N LEU A 502 -21.42 -5.45 -8.80
CA LEU A 502 -21.49 -6.48 -7.77
C LEU A 502 -20.22 -7.36 -7.72
N HIS A 503 -19.55 -7.53 -8.85
CA HIS A 503 -18.26 -8.23 -8.89
C HIS A 503 -17.21 -7.47 -8.06
N GLU A 504 -17.09 -6.18 -8.27
CA GLU A 504 -16.15 -5.31 -7.57
C GLU A 504 -16.48 -5.24 -6.07
N VAL A 505 -17.75 -5.10 -5.70
CA VAL A 505 -18.19 -5.15 -4.29
C VAL A 505 -17.75 -6.45 -3.62
N ASN A 506 -17.97 -7.60 -4.26
CA ASN A 506 -17.59 -8.90 -3.69
C ASN A 506 -16.06 -9.01 -3.52
N THR A 507 -15.28 -8.58 -4.52
CA THR A 507 -13.82 -8.59 -4.47
C THR A 507 -13.28 -7.70 -3.34
N GLU A 508 -13.86 -6.52 -3.18
CA GLU A 508 -13.48 -5.58 -2.12
C GLU A 508 -13.83 -6.10 -0.72
N ILE A 509 -15.01 -6.71 -0.54
CA ILE A 509 -15.37 -7.31 0.75
C ILE A 509 -14.43 -8.47 1.10
N ASP A 510 -14.08 -9.32 0.15
CA ASP A 510 -13.11 -10.41 0.37
C ASP A 510 -11.72 -9.84 0.74
N ARG A 511 -11.33 -8.71 0.15
CA ARG A 511 -10.12 -7.98 0.51
C ARG A 511 -10.18 -7.45 1.94
N TYR A 512 -11.29 -6.85 2.37
CA TYR A 512 -11.41 -6.33 3.75
C TYR A 512 -11.41 -7.46 4.76
N ILE A 513 -12.09 -8.58 4.50
CA ILE A 513 -12.04 -9.77 5.35
C ILE A 513 -10.59 -10.25 5.56
N SER A 514 -9.78 -10.23 4.50
CA SER A 514 -8.40 -10.73 4.54
C SER A 514 -7.38 -9.73 5.09
N TRP A 515 -7.71 -8.43 5.09
CA TRP A 515 -6.79 -7.35 5.46
C TRP A 515 -7.41 -6.35 6.45
N PRO A 516 -7.61 -6.76 7.71
CA PRO A 516 -8.28 -5.95 8.73
C PRO A 516 -7.68 -4.57 8.92
N GLY A 517 -8.51 -3.54 8.93
CA GLY A 517 -8.16 -2.16 9.23
C GLY A 517 -7.54 -1.37 8.07
N GLN A 518 -7.00 -2.02 7.02
CA GLN A 518 -6.36 -1.30 5.91
C GLN A 518 -7.34 -0.37 5.18
N ALA A 519 -8.57 -0.83 4.99
CA ALA A 519 -9.62 -0.10 4.30
C ALA A 519 -9.98 1.23 4.98
N LEU A 520 -9.72 1.37 6.28
CA LEU A 520 -10.00 2.57 7.08
C LEU A 520 -9.12 3.76 6.71
N SER A 521 -7.89 3.50 6.26
CA SER A 521 -6.84 4.49 5.99
C SER A 521 -7.31 5.63 5.10
N TYR A 522 -8.01 5.31 4.02
CA TYR A 522 -8.44 6.25 2.96
C TYR A 522 -9.28 7.39 3.51
N LYS A 523 -10.43 7.04 4.07
CA LYS A 523 -11.41 8.03 4.50
C LYS A 523 -11.00 8.72 5.80
N ILE A 524 -10.37 8.01 6.74
CA ILE A 524 -9.84 8.63 7.97
C ILE A 524 -8.75 9.65 7.63
N GLY A 525 -7.85 9.30 6.71
CA GLY A 525 -6.79 10.23 6.27
C GLY A 525 -7.36 11.48 5.61
N GLU A 526 -8.31 11.33 4.70
CA GLU A 526 -8.98 12.44 4.02
C GLU A 526 -9.73 13.34 5.00
N ILE A 527 -10.52 12.76 5.91
CA ILE A 527 -11.25 13.51 6.94
C ILE A 527 -10.27 14.35 7.77
N LYS A 528 -9.17 13.76 8.23
CA LYS A 528 -8.17 14.48 9.03
C LYS A 528 -7.55 15.64 8.25
N ILE A 529 -7.16 15.45 7.00
CA ILE A 529 -6.57 16.52 6.18
C ILE A 529 -7.58 17.65 5.96
N ARG A 530 -8.86 17.34 5.71
CA ARG A 530 -9.91 18.35 5.55
C ARG A 530 -10.20 19.11 6.85
N GLU A 531 -10.29 18.40 7.98
CA GLU A 531 -10.45 19.04 9.29
C GLU A 531 -9.32 20.03 9.59
N LEU A 532 -8.07 19.64 9.26
CA LEU A 532 -6.91 20.50 9.45
C LEU A 532 -6.93 21.72 8.50
N ARG A 533 -7.39 21.54 7.26
CA ARG A 533 -7.58 22.63 6.31
C ARG A 533 -8.65 23.61 6.81
N GLU A 534 -9.83 23.12 7.14
CA GLU A 534 -10.92 23.93 7.68
C GLU A 534 -10.52 24.72 8.93
N LYS A 535 -9.74 24.07 9.82
CA LYS A 535 -9.16 24.73 10.99
C LYS A 535 -8.21 25.86 10.61
N ALA A 536 -7.27 25.61 9.68
CA ALA A 536 -6.32 26.61 9.24
C ALA A 536 -7.02 27.79 8.54
N GLU A 537 -7.97 27.53 7.64
CA GLU A 537 -8.79 28.55 6.98
C GLU A 537 -9.53 29.43 8.00
N LYS A 538 -10.16 28.80 9.00
CA LYS A 538 -10.94 29.50 10.04
C LYS A 538 -10.05 30.34 10.96
N GLU A 539 -8.89 29.80 11.39
CA GLU A 539 -8.04 30.46 12.39
C GLU A 539 -7.14 31.54 11.79
N LEU A 540 -6.74 31.42 10.53
CA LEU A 540 -5.87 32.38 9.83
C LEU A 540 -6.68 33.39 8.99
N GLY A 541 -7.92 33.09 8.59
CA GLY A 541 -8.74 33.99 7.79
C GLY A 541 -8.00 34.48 6.53
N GLY A 542 -7.86 35.79 6.38
CA GLY A 542 -7.16 36.38 5.23
C GLY A 542 -5.65 36.09 5.14
N ASN A 543 -5.04 35.53 6.18
CA ASN A 543 -3.64 35.10 6.19
C ASN A 543 -3.45 33.64 5.74
N PHE A 544 -4.53 32.91 5.49
CA PHE A 544 -4.45 31.53 4.99
C PHE A 544 -3.97 31.52 3.54
N ASP A 545 -2.95 30.69 3.26
CA ASP A 545 -2.49 30.37 1.91
C ASP A 545 -2.53 28.86 1.72
N ILE A 546 -3.36 28.40 0.78
CA ILE A 546 -3.52 26.98 0.45
C ILE A 546 -2.22 26.33 0.00
N ARG A 547 -1.33 27.09 -0.64
CA ARG A 547 -0.05 26.60 -1.13
C ARG A 547 0.90 26.28 0.04
N GLU A 548 0.93 27.16 1.05
CA GLU A 548 1.72 26.91 2.27
C GLU A 548 1.14 25.74 3.07
N PHE A 549 -0.19 25.64 3.14
CA PHE A 549 -0.84 24.50 3.79
C PHE A 549 -0.42 23.17 3.15
N HIS A 550 -0.43 23.08 1.82
CA HIS A 550 0.02 21.89 1.11
C HIS A 550 1.53 21.65 1.24
N GLU A 551 2.33 22.71 1.27
CA GLU A 551 3.77 22.60 1.51
C GLU A 551 4.07 21.95 2.87
N ILE A 552 3.40 22.39 3.96
CA ILE A 552 3.53 21.81 5.30
C ILE A 552 3.14 20.32 5.31
N ILE A 553 2.15 19.93 4.53
CA ILE A 553 1.78 18.51 4.43
C ILE A 553 2.94 17.72 3.79
N LEU A 554 3.47 18.17 2.65
CA LEU A 554 4.29 17.36 1.75
C LEU A 554 5.80 17.45 1.99
N GLU A 555 6.33 18.59 2.48
CA GLU A 555 7.76 18.90 2.51
C GLU A 555 8.65 17.95 3.32
N LYS A 556 8.07 17.25 4.31
CA LYS A 556 8.81 16.33 5.19
C LYS A 556 8.62 14.84 4.83
N GLY A 557 7.93 14.56 3.72
CA GLY A 557 7.55 13.22 3.32
C GLY A 557 6.45 12.63 4.20
N THR A 558 6.36 11.31 4.20
CA THR A 558 5.34 10.58 4.96
C THR A 558 5.48 10.78 6.46
N VAL A 559 4.37 11.17 7.12
CA VAL A 559 4.26 11.29 8.57
C VAL A 559 2.97 10.62 9.08
N THR A 560 2.86 10.38 10.39
CA THR A 560 1.58 9.98 11.00
C THR A 560 0.59 11.13 10.97
N LEU A 561 -0.72 10.84 10.96
CA LEU A 561 -1.74 11.91 10.97
C LEU A 561 -1.70 12.74 12.26
N SER A 562 -1.32 12.13 13.39
CA SER A 562 -1.11 12.86 14.65
C SER A 562 0.05 13.86 14.55
N LEU A 563 1.15 13.46 13.92
CA LEU A 563 2.30 14.35 13.69
C LEU A 563 1.96 15.44 12.65
N LEU A 564 1.17 15.11 11.63
CA LEU A 564 0.66 16.09 10.67
C LEU A 564 -0.21 17.16 11.37
N GLU A 565 -1.09 16.74 12.27
CA GLU A 565 -1.92 17.67 13.05
C GLU A 565 -1.06 18.61 13.91
N GLU A 566 -0.03 18.09 14.57
CA GLU A 566 0.91 18.90 15.33
C GLU A 566 1.60 19.95 14.43
N ARG A 567 2.10 19.56 13.26
CA ARG A 567 2.76 20.45 12.31
C ARG A 567 1.86 21.56 11.80
N ILE A 568 0.63 21.23 11.45
CA ILE A 568 -0.36 22.23 11.01
C ILE A 568 -0.72 23.18 12.16
N ASN A 569 -0.87 22.67 13.40
CA ASN A 569 -1.09 23.52 14.56
C ASN A 569 0.06 24.51 14.79
N ASN A 570 1.30 24.05 14.65
CA ASN A 570 2.49 24.90 14.77
C ASN A 570 2.53 25.97 13.66
N TYR A 571 2.20 25.62 12.42
CA TYR A 571 2.06 26.56 11.30
C TYR A 571 1.01 27.64 11.60
N ILE A 572 -0.19 27.26 12.08
CA ILE A 572 -1.25 28.19 12.45
C ILE A 572 -0.76 29.15 13.55
N GLN A 573 -0.10 28.65 14.58
CA GLN A 573 0.42 29.51 15.67
C GLN A 573 1.51 30.46 15.20
N ALA A 574 2.38 30.04 14.30
CA ALA A 574 3.46 30.88 13.76
C ALA A 574 2.95 31.99 12.84
N LYS A 575 1.76 31.83 12.24
CA LYS A 575 1.15 32.81 11.31
C LYS A 575 0.13 33.78 11.95
N LYS A 576 -0.34 33.49 13.15
CA LYS A 576 -1.18 34.41 13.94
C LYS A 576 -0.36 35.61 14.44
#